data_f0829c5d0eebe9949e622c5d64e032c3
#
_entry.id   f0829c5d0eebe9949e622c5d64e032c3
#
_cell.length_a   1.000
_cell.length_b   1.000
_cell.length_c   1.000
_cell.angle_alpha   90.00
_cell.angle_beta   90.00
_cell.angle_gamma   90.00
#
_symmetry.space_group_name_H-M   'P 1'
#
loop_
_entity.id
_entity.type
_entity.pdbx_description
1 polymer ?
#
loop_
_entity_poly.entity_id
_entity_poly.type
_entity_poly.pdbx_seq_one_letter_code
_entity_poly.pdbx_strand_id
1 'polypeptide(L)'
;MKEVKWYPHCCFADGYKDEAWGGCFSSDSVVKLENGADLRVRNLQIGDIVQVMTEEGKLGYSEIVMFADFKPDIPRASHVLIETENPAKRITLTPSHLIFTTSNSSESRLKSKQAGKVLPGEFLQVSSQGKLVPSLVRRVSVVKRTGMVAPVTMQGNVIVDGVLCSCYAMIADHDIAHMVFSPLRLVHSFASNLWRMDMSIQQGMHWYPGLLMKINALLGIYELS
;
A
#
# COMPACT_ATOMS: atom_id res chain seq x y z
N MET A 1 -30.50 -8.22 -6.19
CA MET A 1 -29.09 -7.87 -6.49
C MET A 1 -29.05 -6.38 -6.73
N LYS A 2 -28.43 -5.59 -5.84
CA LYS A 2 -28.27 -4.15 -6.06
C LYS A 2 -27.02 -3.97 -6.91
N GLU A 3 -27.16 -3.40 -8.09
CA GLU A 3 -26.06 -3.02 -8.96
C GLU A 3 -25.09 -2.11 -8.21
N VAL A 4 -23.80 -2.49 -8.18
CA VAL A 4 -22.72 -1.65 -7.69
C VAL A 4 -22.47 -0.60 -8.78
N LYS A 5 -23.01 0.61 -8.60
CA LYS A 5 -22.69 1.75 -9.46
C LYS A 5 -21.22 2.13 -9.23
N TRP A 6 -20.41 1.94 -10.24
CA TRP A 6 -19.05 2.43 -10.31
C TRP A 6 -19.05 3.95 -10.46
N TYR A 7 -18.44 4.65 -9.52
CA TYR A 7 -18.20 6.08 -9.63
C TYR A 7 -16.75 6.30 -10.03
N PRO A 8 -16.46 6.85 -11.22
CA PRO A 8 -15.08 7.07 -11.70
C PRO A 8 -14.35 8.21 -10.97
N HIS A 9 -14.97 8.89 -10.03
CA HIS A 9 -14.40 10.00 -9.27
C HIS A 9 -14.70 9.86 -7.77
N CYS A 10 -14.09 8.89 -7.10
CA CYS A 10 -14.30 8.71 -5.68
C CYS A 10 -13.03 8.93 -4.86
N CYS A 11 -12.78 10.18 -4.50
CA CYS A 11 -12.01 10.55 -3.32
C CYS A 11 -12.67 11.74 -2.63
N PHE A 12 -13.96 11.63 -2.26
CA PHE A 12 -14.61 12.64 -1.43
C PHE A 12 -15.16 11.98 -0.17
N ALA A 13 -14.48 12.19 0.96
CA ALA A 13 -15.13 12.17 2.24
C ALA A 13 -15.96 13.46 2.34
N ASP A 14 -17.21 13.38 2.78
CA ASP A 14 -18.09 14.54 2.94
C ASP A 14 -17.40 15.66 3.70
N GLY A 15 -17.08 16.76 3.02
CA GLY A 15 -16.53 18.00 3.61
C GLY A 15 -15.03 18.09 3.81
N TYR A 16 -14.26 17.02 3.63
CA TYR A 16 -12.80 17.06 3.57
C TYR A 16 -12.37 16.92 2.11
N LYS A 17 -11.78 17.96 1.55
CA LYS A 17 -10.98 17.85 0.32
C LYS A 17 -9.70 17.11 0.68
N ASP A 18 -9.81 15.81 0.95
CA ASP A 18 -8.67 14.95 1.07
C ASP A 18 -8.11 14.76 -0.33
N GLU A 19 -7.12 15.56 -0.65
CA GLU A 19 -6.16 15.25 -1.70
C GLU A 19 -5.33 14.04 -1.23
N ALA A 20 -6.00 12.88 -1.09
CA ALA A 20 -5.36 11.59 -0.87
C ALA A 20 -4.73 11.12 -2.17
N TRP A 21 -3.66 11.79 -2.56
CA TRP A 21 -2.85 11.47 -3.73
C TRP A 21 -1.97 10.24 -3.51
N GLY A 22 -1.99 9.66 -2.31
CA GLY A 22 -1.23 8.48 -1.92
C GLY A 22 -2.12 7.28 -1.66
N GLY A 23 -1.64 6.06 -1.97
CA GLY A 23 -2.27 4.84 -1.48
C GLY A 23 -1.96 4.64 -0.01
N CYS A 24 -3.00 4.47 0.79
CA CYS A 24 -2.90 4.32 2.23
C CYS A 24 -3.65 3.10 2.72
N PHE A 25 -3.17 2.55 3.83
CA PHE A 25 -3.87 1.55 4.62
C PHE A 25 -4.70 2.21 5.72
N SER A 26 -5.71 1.51 6.20
CA SER A 26 -6.41 1.86 7.43
C SER A 26 -5.45 1.78 8.63
N SER A 27 -5.61 2.66 9.59
CA SER A 27 -4.81 2.68 10.83
C SER A 27 -4.86 1.40 11.65
N ASP A 28 -5.96 0.66 11.54
CA ASP A 28 -6.18 -0.59 12.28
C ASP A 28 -5.68 -1.83 11.54
N SER A 29 -5.27 -1.70 10.27
CA SER A 29 -4.63 -2.79 9.53
C SER A 29 -3.35 -3.24 10.22
N VAL A 30 -2.97 -4.50 10.02
CA VAL A 30 -1.91 -5.17 10.77
C VAL A 30 -0.79 -5.63 9.86
N VAL A 31 0.44 -5.44 10.28
CA VAL A 31 1.66 -6.04 9.69
C VAL A 31 2.29 -7.03 10.66
N LYS A 32 3.05 -7.97 10.12
CA LYS A 32 3.83 -8.91 10.92
C LYS A 32 5.29 -8.44 10.98
N LEU A 33 5.82 -8.29 12.20
CA LEU A 33 7.22 -7.96 12.46
C LEU A 33 8.12 -9.21 12.34
N GLU A 34 9.42 -8.99 12.19
CA GLU A 34 10.43 -10.06 12.12
C GLU A 34 10.43 -10.98 13.34
N ASN A 35 10.15 -10.44 14.53
CA ASN A 35 10.02 -11.22 15.77
C ASN A 35 8.72 -12.04 15.86
N GLY A 36 7.89 -12.02 14.80
CA GLY A 36 6.62 -12.74 14.72
C GLY A 36 5.42 -12.01 15.34
N ALA A 37 5.63 -10.85 15.98
CA ALA A 37 4.55 -10.07 16.57
C ALA A 37 3.71 -9.38 15.48
N ASP A 38 2.43 -9.22 15.76
CA ASP A 38 1.54 -8.41 14.94
C ASP A 38 1.51 -6.97 15.47
N LEU A 39 1.66 -5.98 14.57
CA LEU A 39 1.66 -4.57 14.90
C LEU A 39 0.64 -3.82 14.02
N ARG A 40 -0.15 -2.92 14.64
CA ARG A 40 -1.05 -2.05 13.86
C ARG A 40 -0.25 -1.04 13.05
N VAL A 41 -0.67 -0.79 11.83
CA VAL A 41 -0.01 0.13 10.90
C VAL A 41 0.16 1.55 11.49
N ARG A 42 -0.80 2.00 12.31
CA ARG A 42 -0.70 3.28 13.03
C ARG A 42 0.46 3.38 14.03
N ASN A 43 0.96 2.25 14.51
CA ASN A 43 2.02 2.16 15.52
C ASN A 43 3.39 1.86 14.90
N LEU A 44 3.46 1.72 13.57
CA LEU A 44 4.72 1.50 12.86
C LEU A 44 5.65 2.70 13.04
N GLN A 45 6.94 2.39 13.11
CA GLN A 45 8.02 3.35 13.16
C GLN A 45 9.03 3.11 12.02
N ILE A 46 9.78 4.14 11.67
CA ILE A 46 10.92 4.00 10.76
C ILE A 46 11.96 3.11 11.47
N GLY A 47 12.47 2.11 10.75
CA GLY A 47 13.37 1.10 11.29
C GLY A 47 12.67 -0.20 11.70
N ASP A 48 11.34 -0.25 11.79
CA ASP A 48 10.62 -1.51 11.99
C ASP A 48 10.84 -2.46 10.82
N ILE A 49 11.08 -3.73 11.13
CA ILE A 49 11.32 -4.77 10.12
C ILE A 49 10.03 -5.57 9.95
N VAL A 50 9.39 -5.41 8.78
CA VAL A 50 8.07 -5.96 8.47
C VAL A 50 8.13 -7.01 7.37
N GLN A 51 7.12 -7.88 7.34
CA GLN A 51 7.00 -8.94 6.34
C GLN A 51 6.75 -8.37 4.93
N VAL A 52 7.49 -8.89 3.96
CA VAL A 52 7.47 -8.49 2.55
C VAL A 52 7.56 -9.71 1.63
N MET A 53 7.43 -9.50 0.33
CA MET A 53 7.86 -10.43 -0.71
C MET A 53 9.29 -10.06 -1.16
N THR A 54 10.20 -11.03 -1.17
CA THR A 54 11.57 -10.87 -1.69
C THR A 54 11.59 -10.89 -3.23
N GLU A 55 12.74 -10.58 -3.83
CA GLU A 55 12.93 -10.65 -5.28
C GLU A 55 12.71 -12.06 -5.85
N GLU A 56 12.98 -13.11 -5.03
CA GLU A 56 12.72 -14.49 -5.41
C GLU A 56 11.23 -14.91 -5.26
N GLY A 57 10.33 -13.98 -4.94
CA GLY A 57 8.91 -14.23 -4.75
C GLY A 57 8.57 -14.99 -3.46
N LYS A 58 9.47 -15.01 -2.48
CA LYS A 58 9.28 -15.67 -1.18
C LYS A 58 8.90 -14.66 -0.11
N LEU A 59 8.37 -15.16 1.01
CA LEU A 59 8.23 -14.35 2.21
C LEU A 59 9.60 -14.02 2.79
N GLY A 60 9.80 -12.75 3.13
CA GLY A 60 10.98 -12.24 3.80
C GLY A 60 10.62 -11.03 4.66
N TYR A 61 11.62 -10.27 5.04
CA TYR A 61 11.46 -9.09 5.88
C TYR A 61 12.25 -7.92 5.32
N SER A 62 11.75 -6.71 5.54
CA SER A 62 12.38 -5.47 5.07
C SER A 62 12.08 -4.33 6.01
N GLU A 63 13.03 -3.41 6.14
CA GLU A 63 12.93 -2.23 7.00
C GLU A 63 11.94 -1.21 6.42
N ILE A 64 11.13 -0.58 7.29
CA ILE A 64 10.36 0.64 6.99
C ILE A 64 11.34 1.81 6.93
N VAL A 65 11.49 2.41 5.76
CA VAL A 65 12.45 3.50 5.53
C VAL A 65 11.83 4.89 5.62
N MET A 66 10.52 4.98 5.38
CA MET A 66 9.77 6.24 5.47
C MET A 66 8.26 5.99 5.48
N PHE A 67 7.50 7.05 5.72
CA PHE A 67 6.06 7.10 5.43
C PHE A 67 5.81 8.08 4.28
N ALA A 68 5.17 7.63 3.21
CA ALA A 68 4.75 8.51 2.12
C ALA A 68 3.62 9.44 2.56
N ASP A 69 2.71 8.94 3.40
CA ASP A 69 1.68 9.70 4.12
C ASP A 69 1.45 9.09 5.51
N PHE A 70 1.24 9.92 6.53
CA PHE A 70 0.99 9.49 7.90
C PHE A 70 -0.06 10.35 8.58
N LYS A 71 -1.31 9.92 8.50
CA LYS A 71 -2.49 10.56 9.09
C LYS A 71 -3.33 9.52 9.83
N PRO A 72 -2.85 8.98 10.97
CA PRO A 72 -3.47 7.83 11.63
C PRO A 72 -4.85 8.09 12.22
N ASP A 73 -5.20 9.35 12.48
CA ASP A 73 -6.40 9.71 13.23
C ASP A 73 -7.51 10.33 12.38
N ILE A 74 -7.36 10.44 11.04
CA ILE A 74 -8.42 10.92 10.17
C ILE A 74 -9.66 10.03 10.32
N PRO A 75 -10.79 10.58 10.77
CA PRO A 75 -12.01 9.79 10.95
C PRO A 75 -12.69 9.53 9.60
N ARG A 76 -13.28 8.35 9.44
CA ARG A 76 -14.18 8.02 8.34
C ARG A 76 -13.60 8.22 6.92
N ALA A 77 -12.30 8.02 6.74
CA ALA A 77 -11.68 8.01 5.42
C ALA A 77 -12.28 6.90 4.53
N SER A 78 -12.39 7.17 3.23
CA SER A 78 -12.96 6.22 2.27
C SER A 78 -11.94 5.15 1.91
N HIS A 79 -12.30 3.89 2.13
CA HIS A 79 -11.45 2.73 1.81
C HIS A 79 -12.23 1.69 1.01
N VAL A 80 -11.51 0.83 0.34
CA VAL A 80 -12.02 -0.41 -0.26
C VAL A 80 -11.68 -1.56 0.68
N LEU A 81 -12.68 -2.36 1.04
CA LEU A 81 -12.50 -3.65 1.70
C LEU A 81 -12.53 -4.73 0.63
N ILE A 82 -11.45 -5.49 0.52
CA ILE A 82 -11.34 -6.66 -0.34
C ILE A 82 -11.30 -7.90 0.54
N GLU A 83 -12.20 -8.84 0.27
CA GLU A 83 -12.33 -10.11 0.97
C GLU A 83 -11.97 -11.24 0.02
N THR A 84 -11.07 -12.13 0.45
CA THR A 84 -10.67 -13.30 -0.32
C THR A 84 -11.13 -14.60 0.36
N GLU A 85 -11.04 -15.70 -0.37
CA GLU A 85 -11.33 -17.04 0.13
C GLU A 85 -10.25 -18.03 -0.32
N ASN A 86 -9.96 -19.00 0.56
CA ASN A 86 -8.99 -20.08 0.32
C ASN A 86 -7.55 -19.63 -0.04
N PRO A 87 -6.82 -19.00 0.90
CA PRO A 87 -7.16 -18.69 2.30
C PRO A 87 -7.98 -17.41 2.46
N ALA A 88 -8.91 -17.39 3.42
CA ALA A 88 -9.70 -16.19 3.70
C ALA A 88 -8.82 -15.08 4.31
N LYS A 89 -8.83 -13.91 3.69
CA LYS A 89 -8.19 -12.67 4.16
C LYS A 89 -9.12 -11.48 3.93
N ARG A 90 -8.84 -10.42 4.67
CA ARG A 90 -9.54 -9.13 4.52
C ARG A 90 -8.52 -8.03 4.57
N ILE A 91 -8.52 -7.16 3.58
CA ILE A 91 -7.63 -5.99 3.54
C ILE A 91 -8.44 -4.72 3.31
N THR A 92 -8.04 -3.64 3.97
CA THR A 92 -8.68 -2.34 3.87
C THR A 92 -7.66 -1.28 3.48
N LEU A 93 -7.84 -0.67 2.29
CA LEU A 93 -6.90 0.30 1.73
C LEU A 93 -7.63 1.33 0.87
N THR A 94 -6.99 2.46 0.58
CA THR A 94 -7.61 3.50 -0.26
C THR A 94 -7.81 3.00 -1.71
N PRO A 95 -8.80 3.50 -2.46
CA PRO A 95 -9.09 3.04 -3.83
C PRO A 95 -7.91 3.16 -4.81
N SER A 96 -7.06 4.17 -4.64
CA SER A 96 -5.88 4.42 -5.47
C SER A 96 -4.67 3.55 -5.14
N HIS A 97 -4.68 2.85 -3.99
CA HIS A 97 -3.55 2.03 -3.54
C HIS A 97 -3.30 0.88 -4.52
N LEU A 98 -2.02 0.64 -4.88
CA LEU A 98 -1.66 -0.46 -5.76
C LEU A 98 -1.60 -1.78 -4.98
N ILE A 99 -2.27 -2.79 -5.52
CA ILE A 99 -2.26 -4.15 -5.01
C ILE A 99 -1.89 -5.12 -6.14
N PHE A 100 -1.22 -6.21 -5.81
CA PHE A 100 -0.82 -7.20 -6.79
C PHE A 100 -1.94 -8.21 -7.04
N THR A 101 -2.28 -8.40 -8.33
CA THR A 101 -3.33 -9.31 -8.77
C THR A 101 -2.80 -10.28 -9.83
N THR A 102 -3.46 -11.43 -9.96
CA THR A 102 -3.34 -12.33 -11.09
C THR A 102 -4.74 -12.69 -11.62
N SER A 103 -4.82 -13.07 -12.89
CA SER A 103 -6.09 -13.45 -13.54
C SER A 103 -6.52 -14.86 -13.19
N ASN A 104 -5.56 -15.72 -12.81
CA ASN A 104 -5.81 -17.10 -12.39
C ASN A 104 -4.77 -17.55 -11.35
N SER A 105 -5.04 -18.67 -10.69
CA SER A 105 -4.21 -19.21 -9.61
C SER A 105 -2.85 -19.75 -10.06
N SER A 106 -2.68 -20.02 -11.35
CA SER A 106 -1.45 -20.59 -11.92
C SER A 106 -0.53 -19.54 -12.53
N GLU A 107 -0.98 -18.27 -12.61
CA GLU A 107 -0.21 -17.18 -13.18
C GLU A 107 0.87 -16.73 -12.18
N SER A 108 2.13 -16.84 -12.58
CA SER A 108 3.27 -16.41 -11.76
C SER A 108 3.55 -14.92 -11.88
N ARG A 109 3.10 -14.26 -12.96
CA ARG A 109 3.34 -12.83 -13.18
C ARG A 109 2.31 -11.99 -12.45
N LEU A 110 2.76 -11.28 -11.44
CA LEU A 110 1.95 -10.31 -10.72
C LEU A 110 1.74 -9.04 -11.58
N LYS A 111 0.52 -8.52 -11.56
CA LYS A 111 0.17 -7.23 -12.16
C LYS A 111 -0.22 -6.28 -11.05
N SER A 112 0.34 -5.08 -11.06
CA SER A 112 -0.11 -4.02 -10.15
C SER A 112 -1.42 -3.42 -10.66
N LYS A 113 -2.36 -3.19 -9.74
CA LYS A 113 -3.69 -2.66 -10.04
C LYS A 113 -4.17 -1.81 -8.89
N GLN A 114 -4.89 -0.73 -9.17
CA GLN A 114 -5.54 0.06 -8.13
C GLN A 114 -6.60 -0.78 -7.40
N ALA A 115 -6.63 -0.72 -6.07
CA ALA A 115 -7.54 -1.51 -5.25
C ALA A 115 -9.01 -1.27 -5.60
N GLY A 116 -9.37 -0.03 -5.96
CA GLY A 116 -10.72 0.31 -6.42
C GLY A 116 -11.12 -0.34 -7.76
N LYS A 117 -10.16 -0.88 -8.51
CA LYS A 117 -10.40 -1.56 -9.80
C LYS A 117 -10.33 -3.10 -9.68
N VAL A 118 -10.09 -3.63 -8.49
CA VAL A 118 -10.09 -5.09 -8.25
C VAL A 118 -11.52 -5.62 -8.36
N LEU A 119 -11.66 -6.76 -9.01
CA LEU A 119 -12.95 -7.40 -9.25
C LEU A 119 -13.04 -8.77 -8.57
N PRO A 120 -14.23 -9.18 -8.11
CA PRO A 120 -14.47 -10.59 -7.75
C PRO A 120 -14.09 -11.52 -8.90
N GLY A 121 -13.42 -12.64 -8.56
CA GLY A 121 -12.89 -13.59 -9.52
C GLY A 121 -11.41 -13.42 -9.85
N GLU A 122 -10.79 -12.28 -9.51
CA GLU A 122 -9.33 -12.12 -9.56
C GLU A 122 -8.67 -12.76 -8.34
N PHE A 123 -7.36 -12.93 -8.38
CA PHE A 123 -6.59 -13.49 -7.27
C PHE A 123 -5.63 -12.45 -6.69
N LEU A 124 -5.54 -12.41 -5.37
CA LEU A 124 -4.50 -11.69 -4.62
C LEU A 124 -3.46 -12.67 -4.10
N GLN A 125 -2.24 -12.20 -3.90
CA GLN A 125 -1.22 -12.97 -3.20
C GLN A 125 -1.36 -12.75 -1.70
N VAL A 126 -1.52 -13.84 -0.95
CA VAL A 126 -1.71 -13.80 0.50
C VAL A 126 -0.68 -14.66 1.23
N SER A 127 -0.28 -14.22 2.41
CA SER A 127 0.59 -14.98 3.30
C SER A 127 -0.21 -16.08 4.00
N SER A 128 0.19 -17.33 3.79
CA SER A 128 -0.40 -18.51 4.44
C SER A 128 0.67 -19.58 4.66
N GLN A 129 0.75 -20.14 5.86
CA GLN A 129 1.67 -21.24 6.22
C GLN A 129 3.13 -20.97 5.77
N GLY A 130 3.62 -19.74 5.97
CA GLY A 130 5.00 -19.36 5.62
C GLY A 130 5.28 -19.20 4.12
N LYS A 131 4.25 -19.11 3.29
CA LYS A 131 4.38 -18.91 1.84
C LYS A 131 3.39 -17.86 1.33
N LEU A 132 3.70 -17.28 0.16
CA LEU A 132 2.73 -16.54 -0.64
C LEU A 132 1.93 -17.52 -1.50
N VAL A 133 0.62 -17.41 -1.44
CA VAL A 133 -0.29 -18.24 -2.23
C VAL A 133 -1.40 -17.38 -2.84
N PRO A 134 -1.89 -17.72 -4.04
CA PRO A 134 -3.03 -17.03 -4.64
C PRO A 134 -4.30 -17.30 -3.83
N SER A 135 -5.11 -16.27 -3.62
CA SER A 135 -6.40 -16.35 -2.95
C SER A 135 -7.46 -15.61 -3.76
N LEU A 136 -8.57 -16.27 -4.02
CA LEU A 136 -9.66 -15.77 -4.86
C LEU A 136 -10.38 -14.60 -4.20
N VAL A 137 -10.50 -13.50 -4.89
CA VAL A 137 -11.31 -12.35 -4.47
C VAL A 137 -12.79 -12.72 -4.57
N ARG A 138 -13.44 -12.76 -3.43
CA ARG A 138 -14.87 -13.07 -3.31
C ARG A 138 -15.74 -11.80 -3.36
N ARG A 139 -15.29 -10.74 -2.70
CA ARG A 139 -16.08 -9.52 -2.51
C ARG A 139 -15.20 -8.30 -2.44
N VAL A 140 -15.69 -7.22 -3.04
CA VAL A 140 -15.11 -5.88 -2.94
C VAL A 140 -16.23 -4.92 -2.53
N SER A 141 -15.97 -4.05 -1.54
CA SER A 141 -16.96 -3.09 -1.05
C SER A 141 -16.29 -1.82 -0.54
N VAL A 142 -17.00 -0.69 -0.63
CA VAL A 142 -16.54 0.59 -0.08
C VAL A 142 -16.93 0.66 1.39
N VAL A 143 -15.96 1.05 2.24
CA VAL A 143 -16.14 1.18 3.68
C VAL A 143 -15.52 2.48 4.19
N LYS A 144 -15.98 2.96 5.32
CA LYS A 144 -15.34 4.07 6.05
C LYS A 144 -14.50 3.50 7.18
N ARG A 145 -13.22 3.91 7.27
CA ARG A 145 -12.27 3.51 8.31
C ARG A 145 -11.49 4.71 8.81
N THR A 146 -10.86 4.56 9.97
CA THR A 146 -9.99 5.58 10.54
C THR A 146 -8.59 5.47 9.95
N GLY A 147 -8.01 6.64 9.67
CA GLY A 147 -6.62 6.84 9.32
C GLY A 147 -6.27 6.53 7.88
N MET A 148 -5.15 7.09 7.49
CA MET A 148 -4.50 6.93 6.20
C MET A 148 -2.99 6.86 6.46
N VAL A 149 -2.40 5.67 6.33
CA VAL A 149 -0.98 5.43 6.59
C VAL A 149 -0.35 4.69 5.41
N ALA A 150 0.74 5.22 4.89
CA ALA A 150 1.45 4.70 3.72
C ALA A 150 2.93 4.41 4.07
N PRO A 151 3.24 3.27 4.70
CA PRO A 151 4.60 2.88 4.97
C PRO A 151 5.33 2.47 3.68
N VAL A 152 6.61 2.82 3.59
CA VAL A 152 7.49 2.44 2.48
C VAL A 152 8.63 1.60 3.02
N THR A 153 8.81 0.40 2.46
CA THR A 153 9.90 -0.50 2.78
C THR A 153 11.05 -0.36 1.78
N MET A 154 12.24 -0.84 2.14
CA MET A 154 13.35 -0.96 1.18
C MET A 154 12.98 -1.83 -0.02
N GLN A 155 12.17 -2.88 0.18
CA GLN A 155 11.71 -3.80 -0.87
C GLN A 155 10.62 -3.20 -1.78
N GLY A 156 9.98 -2.09 -1.37
CA GLY A 156 8.91 -1.44 -2.14
C GLY A 156 7.56 -2.15 -2.13
N ASN A 157 7.45 -3.25 -1.40
CA ASN A 157 6.20 -3.96 -1.15
C ASN A 157 6.05 -4.28 0.35
N VAL A 158 4.86 -4.59 0.78
CA VAL A 158 4.57 -4.92 2.18
C VAL A 158 3.40 -5.89 2.27
N ILE A 159 3.39 -6.74 3.30
CA ILE A 159 2.26 -7.61 3.60
C ILE A 159 1.46 -7.00 4.74
N VAL A 160 0.24 -6.56 4.41
CA VAL A 160 -0.70 -5.95 5.35
C VAL A 160 -1.95 -6.82 5.43
N ASP A 161 -2.43 -7.10 6.64
CA ASP A 161 -3.57 -8.01 6.89
C ASP A 161 -3.38 -9.39 6.21
N GLY A 162 -2.12 -9.79 6.02
CA GLY A 162 -1.73 -11.01 5.33
C GLY A 162 -1.86 -10.96 3.81
N VAL A 163 -2.03 -9.79 3.19
CA VAL A 163 -2.15 -9.59 1.74
C VAL A 163 -0.94 -8.79 1.23
N LEU A 164 -0.36 -9.23 0.10
CA LEU A 164 0.75 -8.55 -0.54
C LEU A 164 0.28 -7.29 -1.27
N CYS A 165 0.86 -6.15 -0.92
CA CYS A 165 0.59 -4.84 -1.49
C CYS A 165 1.86 -4.14 -1.95
N SER A 166 1.74 -3.22 -2.91
CA SER A 166 2.79 -2.27 -3.23
C SER A 166 2.88 -1.20 -2.13
N CYS A 167 4.03 -0.64 -1.88
CA CYS A 167 4.18 0.56 -1.05
C CYS A 167 3.83 1.85 -1.81
N TYR A 168 3.48 1.74 -3.09
CA TYR A 168 3.27 2.88 -3.98
C TYR A 168 1.82 3.01 -4.42
N ALA A 169 1.43 4.23 -4.80
CA ALA A 169 0.09 4.52 -5.31
C ALA A 169 0.07 5.60 -6.40
N MET A 170 1.13 6.40 -6.48
CA MET A 170 1.17 7.57 -7.37
C MET A 170 1.46 7.24 -8.83
N ILE A 171 2.05 6.07 -9.08
CA ILE A 171 2.43 5.62 -10.42
C ILE A 171 1.75 4.27 -10.62
N ALA A 172 0.98 4.12 -11.69
CA ALA A 172 0.18 2.93 -11.96
C ALA A 172 1.00 1.64 -12.12
N ASP A 173 2.28 1.77 -12.44
CA ASP A 173 3.21 0.66 -12.57
C ASP A 173 4.13 0.60 -11.34
N HIS A 174 4.13 -0.57 -10.65
CA HIS A 174 4.95 -0.78 -9.45
C HIS A 174 6.44 -0.66 -9.74
N ASP A 175 6.92 -1.19 -10.87
CA ASP A 175 8.34 -1.23 -11.20
C ASP A 175 8.87 0.18 -11.49
N ILE A 176 8.09 1.01 -12.20
CA ILE A 176 8.39 2.43 -12.43
C ILE A 176 8.39 3.19 -11.10
N ALA A 177 7.37 2.97 -10.25
CA ALA A 177 7.31 3.58 -8.93
C ALA A 177 8.52 3.20 -8.09
N HIS A 178 8.89 1.92 -8.09
CA HIS A 178 10.05 1.41 -7.36
C HIS A 178 11.35 2.06 -7.85
N MET A 179 11.51 2.27 -9.16
CA MET A 179 12.66 2.97 -9.74
C MET A 179 12.70 4.45 -9.32
N VAL A 180 11.57 5.16 -9.36
CA VAL A 180 11.47 6.58 -8.98
C VAL A 180 11.85 6.80 -7.50
N PHE A 181 11.54 5.85 -6.62
CA PHE A 181 11.93 5.91 -5.20
C PHE A 181 13.33 5.36 -4.92
N SER A 182 14.06 4.85 -5.94
CA SER A 182 15.42 4.31 -5.76
C SER A 182 16.44 5.30 -5.19
N PRO A 183 16.45 6.61 -5.51
CA PRO A 183 17.40 7.56 -4.93
C PRO A 183 17.24 7.67 -3.41
N LEU A 184 16.01 7.67 -2.90
CA LEU A 184 15.74 7.71 -1.45
C LEU A 184 16.24 6.46 -0.73
N ARG A 185 16.01 5.29 -1.31
CA ARG A 185 16.50 4.02 -0.76
C ARG A 185 18.03 3.96 -0.78
N LEU A 186 18.63 4.47 -1.86
CA LEU A 186 20.08 4.56 -1.97
C LEU A 186 20.68 5.45 -0.87
N VAL A 187 20.13 6.65 -0.68
CA VAL A 187 20.56 7.55 0.40
C VAL A 187 20.37 6.90 1.77
N HIS A 188 19.24 6.22 2.01
CA HIS A 188 19.01 5.49 3.26
C HIS A 188 20.05 4.39 3.48
N SER A 189 20.39 3.63 2.45
CA SER A 189 21.39 2.55 2.52
C SER A 189 22.80 3.06 2.87
N PHE A 190 23.20 4.23 2.39
CA PHE A 190 24.52 4.82 2.66
C PHE A 190 24.57 5.67 3.93
N ALA A 191 23.47 6.27 4.33
CA ALA A 191 23.41 7.22 5.44
C ALA A 191 22.55 6.74 6.61
N SER A 192 22.34 5.44 6.75
CA SER A 192 21.42 4.85 7.74
C SER A 192 21.66 5.32 9.18
N ASN A 193 22.91 5.58 9.56
CA ASN A 193 23.26 6.08 10.90
C ASN A 193 23.01 7.58 11.09
N LEU A 194 23.10 8.39 10.02
CA LEU A 194 22.81 9.83 10.05
C LEU A 194 21.31 10.10 9.85
N TRP A 195 20.63 9.26 9.05
CA TRP A 195 19.23 9.40 8.72
C TRP A 195 18.27 9.06 9.87
N ARG A 196 18.67 8.12 10.74
CA ARG A 196 17.90 7.77 11.95
C ARG A 196 17.79 8.90 12.96
N MET A 197 18.69 9.88 12.93
CA MET A 197 18.71 10.96 13.92
C MET A 197 17.73 12.11 13.60
N ASP A 198 17.22 12.24 12.37
CA ASP A 198 16.47 13.43 11.95
C ASP A 198 15.09 13.15 11.32
N MET A 199 14.68 11.88 11.15
CA MET A 199 13.37 11.53 10.58
C MET A 199 12.34 11.31 11.70
N SER A 200 11.95 12.38 12.37
CA SER A 200 10.68 12.40 13.10
C SER A 200 9.54 12.10 12.13
N ILE A 201 8.65 11.20 12.51
CA ILE A 201 7.42 10.91 11.74
C ILE A 201 6.65 12.22 11.65
N GLN A 202 6.71 12.89 10.50
CA GLN A 202 5.91 14.08 10.26
C GLN A 202 4.48 13.64 9.95
N GLN A 203 3.52 14.20 10.64
CA GLN A 203 2.12 14.03 10.26
C GLN A 203 1.90 14.67 8.89
N GLY A 204 1.34 13.91 7.95
CA GLY A 204 1.07 14.35 6.60
C GLY A 204 1.94 13.68 5.54
N MET A 205 1.91 14.24 4.33
CA MET A 205 2.67 13.73 3.19
C MET A 205 4.14 14.10 3.31
N HIS A 206 5.01 13.11 3.12
CA HIS A 206 6.45 13.35 3.07
C HIS A 206 6.83 14.29 1.92
N TRP A 207 7.85 15.15 2.12
CA TRP A 207 8.27 16.16 1.12
C TRP A 207 8.65 15.57 -0.24
N TYR A 208 9.24 14.37 -0.28
CA TYR A 208 9.72 13.75 -1.52
C TYR A 208 8.57 13.30 -2.45
N PRO A 209 7.56 12.53 -2.00
CA PRO A 209 6.34 12.33 -2.78
C PRO A 209 5.70 13.64 -3.23
N GLY A 210 5.63 14.65 -2.35
CA GLY A 210 5.09 15.97 -2.67
C GLY A 210 5.88 16.69 -3.77
N LEU A 211 7.21 16.56 -3.80
CA LEU A 211 8.08 17.10 -4.85
C LEU A 211 7.82 16.38 -6.19
N LEU A 212 7.75 15.04 -6.17
CA LEU A 212 7.47 14.25 -7.37
C LEU A 212 6.13 14.64 -8.01
N MET A 213 5.11 14.90 -7.21
CA MET A 213 3.81 15.37 -7.68
C MET A 213 3.91 16.74 -8.37
N LYS A 214 4.64 17.68 -7.78
CA LYS A 214 4.85 19.01 -8.37
C LYS A 214 5.61 18.91 -9.72
N ILE A 215 6.60 18.04 -9.79
CA ILE A 215 7.35 17.79 -11.04
C ILE A 215 6.43 17.16 -12.10
N ASN A 216 5.61 16.18 -11.73
CA ASN A 216 4.66 15.57 -12.66
C ASN A 216 3.63 16.59 -13.18
N ALA A 217 3.10 17.44 -12.31
CA ALA A 217 2.16 18.49 -12.68
C ALA A 217 2.79 19.53 -13.61
N LEU A 218 4.10 19.84 -13.44
CA LEU A 218 4.84 20.77 -14.29
C LEU A 218 5.21 20.20 -15.65
N LEU A 219 5.51 18.90 -15.71
CA LEU A 219 6.00 18.25 -16.92
C LEU A 219 4.86 17.61 -17.74
N GLY A 220 3.64 17.48 -17.19
CA GLY A 220 2.51 16.87 -17.88
C GLY A 220 2.75 15.41 -18.30
N ILE A 221 3.65 14.69 -17.58
CA ILE A 221 4.16 13.38 -18.01
C ILE A 221 3.10 12.27 -17.81
N TYR A 222 2.17 12.45 -16.85
CA TYR A 222 1.07 11.53 -16.62
C TYR A 222 -0.22 12.30 -16.39
N GLU A 223 -1.20 12.09 -17.24
CA GLU A 223 -2.60 12.35 -16.88
C GLU A 223 -2.95 11.44 -15.71
N LEU A 224 -3.29 12.05 -14.58
CA LEU A 224 -3.79 11.35 -13.41
C LEU A 224 -5.18 10.80 -13.75
N SER A 225 -5.23 9.58 -14.27
CA SER A 225 -6.46 8.86 -14.61
C SER A 225 -7.06 8.15 -13.39
#